data_809a9d00468a458d4f7573adaeb3776c
#
_entry.id   809a9d00468a458d4f7573adaeb3776c
#
_cell.length_a   1.000
_cell.length_b   1.000
_cell.length_c   1.000
_cell.angle_alpha   90.00
_cell.angle_beta   90.00
_cell.angle_gamma   90.00
#
_symmetry.space_group_name_H-M   'P 1'
#
loop_
_entity.id
_entity.type
_entity.pdbx_description
1 polymer ?
#
loop_
_entity_poly.entity_id
_entity_poly.type
_entity_poly.pdbx_seq_one_letter_code
_entity_poly.pdbx_strand_id
1 'polypeptide(L)'
;MRSCPKPDDLLAQLRAFDIFSAVDDAALQWMIDSSSYHCLEKDEYIFRYDEAADHMQLIVSGGYLLRRENESRMHEMGIWTAPVITGILPFSRMTKTAAEGITTAATNVLQLHKDHFVEMVNQSYALTQALVAVMTNRVRDFQQMRLMDEKLMALGKMSAGLAHELNNPAAAMIRSAQELHRHMQQTPERFKATVT
;
A
#
# COMPACT_ATOMS: atom_id res chain seq x y z
N MET A 1 -18.78 -11.02 -4.36
CA MET A 1 -18.66 -11.49 -2.95
C MET A 1 -19.84 -12.36 -2.57
N ARG A 2 -19.64 -13.42 -1.79
CA ARG A 2 -20.70 -14.30 -1.30
C ARG A 2 -21.33 -13.69 -0.06
N SER A 3 -22.65 -13.42 -0.09
CA SER A 3 -23.41 -12.98 1.10
C SER A 3 -23.50 -14.13 2.11
N CYS A 4 -23.36 -13.82 3.38
CA CYS A 4 -23.53 -14.76 4.48
C CYS A 4 -24.32 -14.10 5.63
N PRO A 5 -24.90 -14.91 6.55
CA PRO A 5 -25.63 -14.36 7.68
C PRO A 5 -24.72 -13.53 8.57
N LYS A 6 -25.25 -12.43 9.11
CA LYS A 6 -24.55 -11.62 10.10
C LYS A 6 -24.44 -12.41 11.40
N PRO A 7 -23.26 -12.48 12.02
CA PRO A 7 -23.10 -13.13 13.32
C PRO A 7 -23.77 -12.30 14.44
N ASP A 8 -24.26 -12.97 15.48
CA ASP A 8 -24.94 -12.32 16.60
C ASP A 8 -24.01 -11.36 17.39
N ASP A 9 -22.72 -11.62 17.38
CA ASP A 9 -21.71 -10.83 18.07
C ASP A 9 -21.10 -9.70 17.22
N LEU A 10 -21.70 -9.37 16.06
CA LEU A 10 -21.14 -8.39 15.12
C LEU A 10 -20.99 -7.00 15.75
N LEU A 11 -21.91 -6.59 16.63
CA LEU A 11 -21.78 -5.34 17.39
C LEU A 11 -20.50 -5.34 18.27
N ALA A 12 -20.22 -6.44 18.94
CA ALA A 12 -19.00 -6.59 19.72
C ALA A 12 -17.75 -6.57 18.84
N GLN A 13 -17.80 -7.16 17.65
CA GLN A 13 -16.71 -7.09 16.67
C GLN A 13 -16.45 -5.64 16.20
N LEU A 14 -17.51 -4.84 15.98
CA LEU A 14 -17.34 -3.42 15.64
C LEU A 14 -16.75 -2.60 16.79
N ARG A 15 -16.97 -2.97 18.03
CA ARG A 15 -16.34 -2.34 19.20
C ARG A 15 -14.82 -2.58 19.26
N ALA A 16 -14.29 -3.57 18.54
CA ALA A 16 -12.84 -3.77 18.40
C ALA A 16 -12.15 -2.71 17.51
N PHE A 17 -12.94 -1.90 16.80
CA PHE A 17 -12.41 -0.74 16.07
C PHE A 17 -12.27 0.44 17.02
N ASP A 18 -11.04 0.80 17.40
CA ASP A 18 -10.75 1.90 18.36
C ASP A 18 -11.45 3.21 17.96
N ILE A 19 -11.60 3.45 16.67
CA ILE A 19 -12.27 4.66 16.14
C ILE A 19 -13.77 4.76 16.52
N PHE A 20 -14.40 3.65 16.87
CA PHE A 20 -15.81 3.61 17.29
C PHE A 20 -16.00 3.70 18.79
N SER A 21 -14.95 3.94 19.56
CA SER A 21 -15.00 4.02 21.03
C SER A 21 -16.01 5.06 21.55
N ALA A 22 -16.14 6.18 20.85
CA ALA A 22 -17.08 7.27 21.19
C ALA A 22 -18.44 7.17 20.48
N VAL A 23 -18.67 6.15 19.65
CA VAL A 23 -19.92 5.94 18.91
C VAL A 23 -20.85 5.13 19.79
N ASP A 24 -22.13 5.54 19.87
CA ASP A 24 -23.16 4.79 20.61
C ASP A 24 -23.54 3.48 19.91
N ASP A 25 -24.10 2.54 20.69
CA ASP A 25 -24.51 1.22 20.15
C ASP A 25 -25.65 1.33 19.14
N ALA A 26 -26.53 2.34 19.27
CA ALA A 26 -27.63 2.52 18.34
C ALA A 26 -27.14 2.90 16.95
N ALA A 27 -26.13 3.76 16.85
CA ALA A 27 -25.50 4.13 15.58
C ALA A 27 -24.73 2.96 14.94
N LEU A 28 -24.02 2.16 15.75
CA LEU A 28 -23.35 0.95 15.26
C LEU A 28 -24.36 -0.10 14.80
N GLN A 29 -25.45 -0.28 15.54
CA GLN A 29 -26.51 -1.21 15.16
C GLN A 29 -27.20 -0.78 13.87
N TRP A 30 -27.50 0.52 13.71
CA TRP A 30 -28.02 1.06 12.46
C TRP A 30 -27.06 0.76 11.28
N MET A 31 -25.75 0.96 11.47
CA MET A 31 -24.75 0.66 10.44
C MET A 31 -24.73 -0.84 10.09
N ILE A 32 -24.88 -1.73 11.09
CA ILE A 32 -25.02 -3.16 10.87
C ILE A 32 -26.26 -3.45 10.05
N ASP A 33 -27.40 -2.88 10.43
CA ASP A 33 -28.70 -3.17 9.80
C ASP A 33 -28.74 -2.69 8.35
N SER A 34 -28.14 -1.52 8.07
CA SER A 34 -28.04 -0.92 6.73
C SER A 34 -26.95 -1.53 5.84
N SER A 35 -26.13 -2.43 6.36
CA SER A 35 -25.02 -3.05 5.64
C SER A 35 -25.34 -4.48 5.21
N SER A 36 -24.65 -4.95 4.17
CA SER A 36 -24.56 -6.36 3.81
C SER A 36 -23.31 -7.00 4.43
N TYR A 37 -23.38 -8.30 4.73
CA TYR A 37 -22.26 -9.05 5.30
C TYR A 37 -21.79 -10.11 4.32
N HIS A 38 -20.48 -10.19 4.12
CA HIS A 38 -19.86 -11.06 3.14
C HIS A 38 -18.73 -11.87 3.75
N CYS A 39 -18.68 -13.15 3.37
CA CYS A 39 -17.61 -14.08 3.73
C CYS A 39 -16.83 -14.41 2.47
N LEU A 40 -15.55 -14.15 2.51
CA LEU A 40 -14.62 -14.39 1.41
C LEU A 40 -13.60 -15.45 1.83
N GLU A 41 -13.30 -16.32 0.89
CA GLU A 41 -12.17 -17.24 1.03
C GLU A 41 -10.86 -16.53 0.69
N LYS A 42 -9.74 -17.21 0.90
CA LYS A 42 -8.44 -16.72 0.48
C LYS A 42 -8.40 -16.52 -1.05
N ASP A 43 -7.65 -15.50 -1.50
CA ASP A 43 -7.44 -15.14 -2.91
C ASP A 43 -8.69 -14.61 -3.64
N GLU A 44 -9.74 -14.21 -2.91
CA GLU A 44 -10.90 -13.52 -3.45
C GLU A 44 -10.74 -12.00 -3.41
N TYR A 45 -11.41 -11.30 -4.35
CA TYR A 45 -11.36 -9.84 -4.42
C TYR A 45 -12.41 -9.20 -3.52
N ILE A 46 -11.97 -8.28 -2.66
CA ILE A 46 -12.85 -7.37 -1.93
C ILE A 46 -13.30 -6.22 -2.83
N PHE A 47 -12.39 -5.68 -3.62
CA PHE A 47 -12.61 -4.68 -4.67
C PHE A 47 -11.52 -4.80 -5.74
N ARG A 48 -11.83 -4.37 -6.96
CA ARG A 48 -10.90 -4.41 -8.09
C ARG A 48 -10.51 -3.00 -8.51
N TYR A 49 -9.35 -2.89 -9.14
CA TYR A 49 -8.89 -1.64 -9.76
C TYR A 49 -9.91 -1.15 -10.82
N ASP A 50 -10.12 0.17 -10.88
CA ASP A 50 -11.01 0.88 -11.82
C ASP A 50 -12.52 0.53 -11.72
N GLU A 51 -12.94 -0.25 -10.74
CA GLU A 51 -14.36 -0.48 -10.43
C GLU A 51 -14.99 0.76 -9.77
N ALA A 52 -16.32 0.86 -9.86
CA ALA A 52 -17.07 1.92 -9.17
C ALA A 52 -16.83 1.85 -7.65
N ALA A 53 -16.50 3.00 -7.05
CA ALA A 53 -16.30 3.10 -5.61
C ALA A 53 -17.64 3.43 -4.94
N ASP A 54 -18.45 2.41 -4.69
CA ASP A 54 -19.83 2.56 -4.18
C ASP A 54 -20.00 2.10 -2.74
N HIS A 55 -19.00 1.44 -2.15
CA HIS A 55 -19.15 0.84 -0.83
C HIS A 55 -17.99 1.22 0.12
N MET A 56 -18.37 1.51 1.34
CA MET A 56 -17.48 1.44 2.51
C MET A 56 -17.44 -0.01 2.99
N GLN A 57 -16.25 -0.49 3.34
CA GLN A 57 -16.04 -1.87 3.75
C GLN A 57 -15.28 -1.91 5.08
N LEU A 58 -15.86 -2.61 6.05
CA LEU A 58 -15.23 -2.88 7.34
C LEU A 58 -14.77 -4.35 7.33
N ILE A 59 -13.48 -4.55 7.40
CA ILE A 59 -12.89 -5.89 7.53
C ILE A 59 -12.94 -6.24 9.01
N VAL A 60 -13.85 -7.14 9.37
CA VAL A 60 -14.10 -7.51 10.78
C VAL A 60 -13.27 -8.70 11.22
N SER A 61 -12.85 -9.56 10.28
CA SER A 61 -11.88 -10.63 10.52
C SER A 61 -11.08 -10.93 9.26
N GLY A 62 -9.91 -11.54 9.40
CA GLY A 62 -9.01 -11.85 8.30
C GLY A 62 -8.17 -10.65 7.85
N GLY A 63 -7.90 -10.54 6.56
CA GLY A 63 -7.10 -9.46 6.00
C GLY A 63 -6.95 -9.57 4.49
N TYR A 64 -6.39 -8.54 3.89
CA TYR A 64 -6.21 -8.46 2.44
C TYR A 64 -4.87 -7.81 2.06
N LEU A 65 -4.35 -8.23 0.92
CA LEU A 65 -3.24 -7.59 0.22
C LEU A 65 -3.80 -6.46 -0.63
N LEU A 66 -3.29 -5.24 -0.42
CA LEU A 66 -3.59 -4.09 -1.25
C LEU A 66 -2.56 -4.00 -2.37
N ARG A 67 -3.02 -3.94 -3.62
CA ARG A 67 -2.18 -3.69 -4.79
C ARG A 67 -2.67 -2.46 -5.53
N ARG A 68 -1.73 -1.66 -6.00
CA ARG A 68 -2.01 -0.44 -6.75
C ARG A 68 -1.31 -0.48 -8.10
N GLU A 69 -1.98 0.01 -9.14
CA GLU A 69 -1.35 0.21 -10.44
C GLU A 69 -0.42 1.43 -10.40
N ASN A 70 0.80 1.22 -10.85
CA ASN A 70 1.78 2.27 -11.10
C ASN A 70 2.52 1.91 -12.40
N GLU A 71 2.55 2.84 -13.37
CA GLU A 71 3.20 2.65 -14.68
C GLU A 71 2.79 1.35 -15.39
N SER A 72 1.48 1.04 -15.39
CA SER A 72 0.88 -0.17 -15.99
C SER A 72 1.32 -1.49 -15.32
N ARG A 73 1.81 -1.45 -14.09
CA ARG A 73 2.12 -2.62 -13.27
C ARG A 73 1.43 -2.54 -11.92
N MET A 74 0.99 -3.69 -11.43
CA MET A 74 0.43 -3.80 -10.09
C MET A 74 1.57 -3.95 -9.08
N HIS A 75 1.64 -3.01 -8.13
CA HIS A 75 2.60 -3.00 -7.04
C HIS A 75 1.91 -3.33 -5.72
N GLU A 76 2.49 -4.23 -4.96
CA GLU A 76 2.02 -4.54 -3.63
C GLU A 76 2.33 -3.39 -2.67
N MET A 77 1.29 -2.87 -2.04
CA MET A 77 1.38 -1.78 -1.08
C MET A 77 1.52 -2.28 0.36
N GLY A 78 1.08 -3.52 0.63
CA GLY A 78 1.14 -4.14 1.95
C GLY A 78 -0.10 -4.98 2.25
N ILE A 79 -0.09 -5.61 3.43
CA ILE A 79 -1.20 -6.41 3.95
C ILE A 79 -1.90 -5.63 5.06
N TRP A 80 -3.22 -5.52 4.95
CA TRP A 80 -4.09 -4.92 5.96
C TRP A 80 -4.89 -6.03 6.65
N THR A 81 -4.82 -6.06 7.97
CA THR A 81 -5.52 -7.04 8.81
C THR A 81 -6.64 -6.37 9.60
N ALA A 82 -7.70 -7.13 9.90
CA ALA A 82 -8.79 -6.68 10.76
C ALA A 82 -8.27 -6.27 12.17
N PRO A 83 -8.91 -5.25 12.78
CA PRO A 83 -10.01 -4.45 12.28
C PRO A 83 -9.54 -3.29 11.40
N VAL A 84 -10.06 -3.16 10.18
CA VAL A 84 -9.69 -2.06 9.27
C VAL A 84 -10.87 -1.62 8.40
N ILE A 85 -10.95 -0.33 8.08
CA ILE A 85 -11.95 0.25 7.18
C ILE A 85 -11.30 0.57 5.84
N THR A 86 -11.94 0.17 4.75
CA THR A 86 -11.48 0.40 3.38
C THR A 86 -12.65 0.86 2.48
N GLY A 87 -12.39 1.03 1.19
CA GLY A 87 -13.38 1.53 0.23
C GLY A 87 -13.65 3.02 0.34
N ILE A 88 -14.80 3.45 -0.15
CA ILE A 88 -15.23 4.86 -0.11
C ILE A 88 -15.65 5.24 1.31
N LEU A 89 -15.38 6.49 1.69
CA LEU A 89 -15.80 7.06 2.97
C LEU A 89 -16.69 8.29 2.74
N PRO A 90 -17.50 8.68 3.70
CA PRO A 90 -18.30 9.90 3.61
C PRO A 90 -17.45 11.12 3.24
N PHE A 91 -17.99 12.00 2.40
CA PHE A 91 -17.31 13.18 1.85
C PHE A 91 -16.13 12.89 0.90
N SER A 92 -15.80 11.63 0.63
CA SER A 92 -14.83 11.28 -0.40
C SER A 92 -15.35 11.66 -1.78
N ARG A 93 -14.44 12.15 -2.64
CA ARG A 93 -14.72 12.41 -4.07
C ARG A 93 -14.33 11.24 -4.97
N MET A 94 -13.98 10.11 -4.38
CA MET A 94 -13.59 8.91 -5.12
C MET A 94 -14.80 8.35 -5.88
N THR A 95 -14.69 8.23 -7.19
CA THR A 95 -15.71 7.62 -8.06
C THR A 95 -15.35 6.21 -8.51
N LYS A 96 -14.04 5.95 -8.57
CA LYS A 96 -13.48 4.64 -8.94
C LYS A 96 -12.38 4.24 -7.97
N THR A 97 -12.19 2.95 -7.81
CA THR A 97 -11.11 2.39 -6.98
C THR A 97 -9.75 2.59 -7.65
N ALA A 98 -8.79 3.12 -6.91
CA ALA A 98 -7.43 3.34 -7.39
C ALA A 98 -6.48 2.16 -7.09
N ALA A 99 -7.02 1.07 -6.56
CA ALA A 99 -6.28 -0.12 -6.11
C ALA A 99 -7.19 -1.35 -6.15
N GLU A 100 -6.63 -2.53 -5.94
CA GLU A 100 -7.38 -3.77 -5.72
C GLU A 100 -7.03 -4.38 -4.37
N GLY A 101 -7.98 -5.04 -3.74
CA GLY A 101 -7.83 -5.74 -2.46
C GLY A 101 -8.13 -7.22 -2.64
N ILE A 102 -7.15 -8.07 -2.32
CA ILE A 102 -7.25 -9.53 -2.44
C ILE A 102 -7.07 -10.15 -1.06
N THR A 103 -8.00 -10.99 -0.64
CA THR A 103 -7.95 -11.65 0.66
C THR A 103 -6.72 -12.54 0.80
N THR A 104 -6.07 -12.46 1.96
CA THR A 104 -4.90 -13.30 2.29
C THR A 104 -5.26 -14.55 3.09
N ALA A 105 -6.48 -14.58 3.64
CA ALA A 105 -7.08 -15.67 4.40
C ALA A 105 -8.60 -15.57 4.31
N ALA A 106 -9.33 -16.49 4.95
CA ALA A 106 -10.76 -16.34 5.15
C ALA A 106 -11.06 -14.99 5.82
N THR A 107 -11.87 -14.17 5.17
CA THR A 107 -12.05 -12.75 5.52
C THR A 107 -13.54 -12.40 5.53
N ASN A 108 -13.97 -11.76 6.62
CA ASN A 108 -15.35 -11.31 6.76
C ASN A 108 -15.44 -9.78 6.61
N VAL A 109 -16.38 -9.33 5.82
CA VAL A 109 -16.52 -7.93 5.42
C VAL A 109 -17.96 -7.46 5.66
N LEU A 110 -18.12 -6.40 6.44
CA LEU A 110 -19.36 -5.64 6.53
C LEU A 110 -19.29 -4.50 5.49
N GLN A 111 -20.30 -4.41 4.61
CA GLN A 111 -20.29 -3.52 3.46
C GLN A 111 -21.48 -2.59 3.47
N LEU A 112 -21.25 -1.27 3.57
CA LEU A 112 -22.25 -0.22 3.53
C LEU A 112 -22.21 0.50 2.19
N HIS A 113 -23.36 0.56 1.47
CA HIS A 113 -23.46 1.29 0.22
C HIS A 113 -23.48 2.80 0.46
N LYS A 114 -22.88 3.58 -0.43
CA LYS A 114 -22.77 5.05 -0.31
C LYS A 114 -24.10 5.78 -0.22
N ASP A 115 -25.19 5.21 -0.73
CA ASP A 115 -26.53 5.80 -0.66
C ASP A 115 -27.01 6.00 0.79
N HIS A 116 -26.49 5.22 1.73
CA HIS A 116 -26.75 5.36 3.17
C HIS A 116 -25.91 6.45 3.85
N PHE A 117 -24.93 7.06 3.17
CA PHE A 117 -24.03 8.03 3.82
C PHE A 117 -24.77 9.30 4.28
N VAL A 118 -25.73 9.77 3.51
CA VAL A 118 -26.53 10.96 3.91
C VAL A 118 -27.34 10.68 5.16
N GLU A 119 -27.97 9.53 5.23
CA GLU A 119 -28.73 9.09 6.40
C GLU A 119 -27.81 8.93 7.63
N MET A 120 -26.68 8.27 7.45
CA MET A 120 -25.68 8.06 8.49
C MET A 120 -25.18 9.38 9.10
N VAL A 121 -24.85 10.37 8.25
CA VAL A 121 -24.39 11.70 8.69
C VAL A 121 -25.45 12.41 9.50
N ASN A 122 -26.71 12.28 9.12
CA ASN A 122 -27.84 12.91 9.84
C ASN A 122 -28.17 12.20 11.16
N GLN A 123 -27.92 10.90 11.27
CA GLN A 123 -28.25 10.11 12.46
C GLN A 123 -27.19 10.19 13.56
N SER A 124 -25.90 10.18 13.21
CA SER A 124 -24.82 10.12 14.21
C SER A 124 -23.65 11.00 13.86
N TYR A 125 -23.50 12.08 14.64
CA TYR A 125 -22.33 12.94 14.57
C TYR A 125 -21.06 12.17 14.95
N ALA A 126 -21.10 11.36 16.01
CA ALA A 126 -19.94 10.60 16.48
C ALA A 126 -19.42 9.60 15.44
N LEU A 127 -20.32 8.87 14.76
CA LEU A 127 -19.98 7.95 13.68
C LEU A 127 -19.38 8.70 12.50
N THR A 128 -19.98 9.82 12.11
CA THR A 128 -19.46 10.68 11.04
C THR A 128 -18.06 11.20 11.35
N GLN A 129 -17.84 11.70 12.56
CA GLN A 129 -16.55 12.19 13.01
C GLN A 129 -15.49 11.09 13.00
N ALA A 130 -15.82 9.88 13.45
CA ALA A 130 -14.94 8.71 13.42
C ALA A 130 -14.48 8.39 11.98
N LEU A 131 -15.41 8.35 11.02
CA LEU A 131 -15.10 8.04 9.62
C LEU A 131 -14.33 9.16 8.91
N VAL A 132 -14.58 10.43 9.26
CA VAL A 132 -13.77 11.56 8.77
C VAL A 132 -12.34 11.47 9.32
N ALA A 133 -12.17 11.07 10.57
CA ALA A 133 -10.85 10.83 11.15
C ALA A 133 -10.09 9.71 10.39
N VAL A 134 -10.76 8.60 10.05
CA VAL A 134 -10.19 7.54 9.19
C VAL A 134 -9.76 8.09 7.85
N MET A 135 -10.60 8.90 7.19
CA MET A 135 -10.26 9.50 5.91
C MET A 135 -9.01 10.41 6.01
N THR A 136 -8.95 11.24 7.04
CA THR A 136 -7.80 12.14 7.26
C THR A 136 -6.52 11.38 7.53
N ASN A 137 -6.57 10.33 8.34
CA ASN A 137 -5.41 9.47 8.62
C ASN A 137 -4.96 8.76 7.35
N ARG A 138 -5.89 8.20 6.56
CA ARG A 138 -5.59 7.55 5.28
C ARG A 138 -4.86 8.48 4.31
N VAL A 139 -5.32 9.73 4.18
CA VAL A 139 -4.64 10.73 3.32
C VAL A 139 -3.22 10.99 3.82
N ARG A 140 -3.03 11.13 5.13
CA ARG A 140 -1.71 11.33 5.75
C ARG A 140 -0.78 10.15 5.51
N ASP A 141 -1.27 8.94 5.70
CA ASP A 141 -0.49 7.70 5.52
C ASP A 141 -0.05 7.55 4.05
N PHE A 142 -0.94 7.79 3.10
CA PHE A 142 -0.59 7.77 1.68
C PHE A 142 0.44 8.84 1.29
N GLN A 143 0.36 10.04 1.88
CA GLN A 143 1.36 11.08 1.66
C GLN A 143 2.72 10.67 2.20
N GLN A 144 2.78 10.06 3.39
CA GLN A 144 4.02 9.57 3.98
C GLN A 144 4.65 8.44 3.14
N MET A 145 3.84 7.49 2.66
CA MET A 145 4.30 6.43 1.75
C MET A 145 4.90 7.02 0.47
N ARG A 146 4.22 7.97 -0.17
CA ARG A 146 4.74 8.62 -1.38
C ARG A 146 6.09 9.31 -1.14
N LEU A 147 6.22 10.07 -0.05
CA LEU A 147 7.47 10.73 0.32
C LEU A 147 8.60 9.73 0.56
N MET A 148 8.28 8.57 1.13
CA MET A 148 9.26 7.50 1.34
C MET A 148 9.70 6.88 0.02
N ASP A 149 8.78 6.58 -0.88
CA ASP A 149 9.06 6.05 -2.21
C ASP A 149 9.93 7.03 -3.03
N GLU A 150 9.61 8.32 -3.02
CA GLU A 150 10.40 9.36 -3.68
C GLU A 150 11.83 9.42 -3.13
N LYS A 151 12.00 9.33 -1.80
CA LYS A 151 13.33 9.28 -1.16
C LYS A 151 14.11 8.03 -1.55
N LEU A 152 13.47 6.86 -1.58
CA LEU A 152 14.11 5.61 -1.98
C LEU A 152 14.55 5.65 -3.45
N MET A 153 13.72 6.18 -4.35
CA MET A 153 14.08 6.35 -5.75
C MET A 153 15.24 7.34 -5.93
N ALA A 154 15.23 8.46 -5.20
CA ALA A 154 16.34 9.42 -5.24
C ALA A 154 17.66 8.81 -4.74
N LEU A 155 17.60 8.05 -3.65
CA LEU A 155 18.76 7.35 -3.09
C LEU A 155 19.31 6.28 -4.06
N GLY A 156 18.42 5.52 -4.68
CA GLY A 156 18.77 4.53 -5.71
C GLY A 156 19.50 5.18 -6.90
N LYS A 157 18.98 6.30 -7.39
CA LYS A 157 19.61 7.06 -8.49
C LYS A 157 20.98 7.63 -8.12
N MET A 158 21.11 8.16 -6.89
CA MET A 158 22.41 8.64 -6.38
C MET A 158 23.40 7.50 -6.22
N SER A 159 23.00 6.36 -5.69
CA SER A 159 23.86 5.17 -5.52
C SER A 159 24.37 4.65 -6.85
N ALA A 160 23.52 4.59 -7.87
CA ALA A 160 23.92 4.21 -9.22
C ALA A 160 24.91 5.20 -9.83
N GLY A 161 24.72 6.52 -9.62
CA GLY A 161 25.66 7.56 -10.05
C GLY A 161 27.02 7.44 -9.37
N LEU A 162 27.02 7.25 -8.04
CA LEU A 162 28.27 7.05 -7.28
C LEU A 162 29.01 5.78 -7.69
N ALA A 163 28.32 4.68 -7.93
CA ALA A 163 28.93 3.45 -8.41
C ALA A 163 29.61 3.66 -9.77
N HIS A 164 28.98 4.41 -10.67
CA HIS A 164 29.56 4.75 -11.97
C HIS A 164 30.77 5.66 -11.83
N GLU A 165 30.72 6.69 -10.99
CA GLU A 165 31.85 7.62 -10.73
C GLU A 165 33.00 6.96 -10.01
N LEU A 166 32.79 5.96 -9.16
CA LEU A 166 33.85 5.18 -8.51
C LEU A 166 34.47 4.15 -9.45
N ASN A 167 33.68 3.55 -10.32
CA ASN A 167 34.22 2.58 -11.30
C ASN A 167 35.10 3.22 -12.35
N ASN A 168 34.88 4.48 -12.73
CA ASN A 168 35.68 5.19 -13.71
C ASN A 168 37.16 5.34 -13.30
N PRO A 169 37.50 5.90 -12.12
CA PRO A 169 38.89 5.99 -11.67
C PRO A 169 39.49 4.61 -11.37
N ALA A 170 38.70 3.66 -10.85
CA ALA A 170 39.18 2.30 -10.62
C ALA A 170 39.61 1.62 -11.92
N ALA A 171 38.83 1.72 -12.98
CA ALA A 171 39.15 1.20 -14.30
C ALA A 171 40.38 1.94 -14.92
N ALA A 172 40.50 3.25 -14.69
CA ALA A 172 41.66 4.01 -15.12
C ALA A 172 42.97 3.55 -14.41
N MET A 173 42.91 3.36 -13.10
CA MET A 173 44.05 2.83 -12.32
C MET A 173 44.49 1.43 -12.78
N ILE A 174 43.52 0.54 -13.03
CA ILE A 174 43.82 -0.81 -13.54
C ILE A 174 44.54 -0.73 -14.89
N ARG A 175 44.03 0.10 -15.83
CA ARG A 175 44.65 0.29 -17.14
C ARG A 175 46.07 0.85 -17.00
N SER A 176 46.29 1.85 -16.15
CA SER A 176 47.62 2.44 -15.91
C SER A 176 48.58 1.44 -15.29
N ALA A 177 48.14 0.62 -14.35
CA ALA A 177 48.96 -0.45 -13.75
C ALA A 177 49.34 -1.52 -14.79
N GLN A 178 48.42 -1.93 -15.65
CA GLN A 178 48.68 -2.87 -16.74
C GLN A 178 49.71 -2.32 -17.75
N GLU A 179 49.58 -1.05 -18.11
CA GLU A 179 50.49 -0.39 -19.01
C GLU A 179 51.92 -0.27 -18.40
N LEU A 180 52.00 0.12 -17.13
CA LEU A 180 53.26 0.15 -16.40
C LEU A 180 53.93 -1.24 -16.35
N HIS A 181 53.13 -2.27 -16.04
CA HIS A 181 53.64 -3.65 -16.02
C HIS A 181 54.15 -4.09 -17.38
N ARG A 182 53.47 -3.77 -18.48
CA ARG A 182 53.91 -4.03 -19.85
C ARG A 182 55.22 -3.32 -20.17
N HIS A 183 55.38 -2.05 -19.81
CA HIS A 183 56.61 -1.30 -20.01
C HIS A 183 57.78 -1.88 -19.22
N MET A 184 57.57 -2.28 -17.98
CA MET A 184 58.61 -2.91 -17.16
C MET A 184 59.09 -4.25 -17.74
N GLN A 185 58.23 -5.03 -18.37
CA GLN A 185 58.62 -6.28 -19.04
C GLN A 185 59.40 -6.05 -20.35
N GLN A 186 59.15 -4.97 -21.07
CA GLN A 186 59.79 -4.64 -22.32
C GLN A 186 61.16 -3.94 -22.16
N THR A 187 61.43 -3.32 -21.01
CA THR A 187 62.67 -2.57 -20.73
C THR A 187 63.91 -3.43 -20.78
N PRO A 188 63.93 -4.68 -20.24
CA PRO A 188 65.16 -5.53 -20.32
C PRO A 188 65.52 -5.91 -21.75
N GLU A 189 64.60 -6.09 -22.64
CA GLU A 189 64.84 -6.45 -24.06
C GLU A 189 65.39 -5.27 -24.87
N ARG A 190 64.88 -4.05 -24.61
CA ARG A 190 65.41 -2.83 -25.24
C ARG A 190 66.83 -2.53 -24.81
N PHE A 191 67.16 -2.76 -23.53
CA PHE A 191 68.52 -2.60 -23.06
C PHE A 191 69.51 -3.60 -23.73
N LYS A 192 69.13 -4.85 -23.93
CA LYS A 192 69.93 -5.86 -24.63
C LYS A 192 70.14 -5.49 -26.08
N ALA A 193 69.21 -4.90 -26.77
CA ALA A 193 69.29 -4.52 -28.18
C ALA A 193 70.15 -3.27 -28.42
N THR A 194 70.52 -2.47 -27.39
CA THR A 194 71.34 -1.25 -27.51
C THR A 194 72.77 -1.49 -27.15
N VAL A 195 73.11 -2.65 -26.57
CA VAL A 195 74.50 -3.02 -26.14
C VAL A 195 75.10 -4.04 -27.09
N THR A 196 74.46 -4.42 -28.19
CA THR A 196 74.98 -5.23 -29.28
C THR A 196 75.22 -4.35 -30.47
#